data_edd5a59a0f97a69a8ff427cab4c52d05
#
_entry.id   edd5a59a0f97a69a8ff427cab4c52d05
#
_cell.length_a   1.000
_cell.length_b   1.000
_cell.length_c   1.000
_cell.angle_alpha   90.00
_cell.angle_beta   90.00
_cell.angle_gamma   90.00
#
_symmetry.space_group_name_H-M   'P 1'
#
loop_
_entity.id
_entity.type
_entity.pdbx_description
1 polymer ?
#
loop_
_entity_poly.entity_id
_entity_poly.type
_entity_poly.pdbx_seq_one_letter_code
_entity_poly.pdbx_strand_id
1 'polypeptide(L)'
;MQQYYRLMKSILFVLFLSFGMISCEKEDPVSTSPGTRQTDNTDPTDPDPTDPVVRSDNEQTVFMYLPWSTDLTSFFYQNIADLKSIIGQNILKNERVLVFMCTTATKATLYELSYEKGAAVQKALKSYNYPTPSYTTAEGITSILNDVQTYSPAKRYAMI
;
A
#
# COMPACT_ATOMS: atom_id res chain seq x y z
N MET A 1 -30.19 16.57 1.01
CA MET A 1 -28.81 16.14 1.19
C MET A 1 -28.50 14.73 0.64
N GLN A 2 -29.44 13.77 0.65
CA GLN A 2 -29.21 12.42 0.12
C GLN A 2 -29.07 12.33 -1.41
N GLN A 3 -29.63 13.24 -2.18
CA GLN A 3 -29.53 13.23 -3.65
C GLN A 3 -28.12 13.62 -4.16
N TYR A 4 -27.44 14.51 -3.48
CA TYR A 4 -26.06 14.92 -3.83
C TYR A 4 -25.04 13.78 -3.64
N TYR A 5 -25.24 12.92 -2.65
CA TYR A 5 -24.36 11.76 -2.38
C TYR A 5 -24.44 10.69 -3.48
N ARG A 6 -25.60 10.50 -4.08
CA ARG A 6 -25.78 9.53 -5.20
C ARG A 6 -25.14 10.03 -6.49
N LEU A 7 -25.17 11.34 -6.73
CA LEU A 7 -24.58 11.95 -7.93
C LEU A 7 -23.05 11.92 -7.88
N MET A 8 -22.44 12.20 -6.72
CA MET A 8 -21.00 12.15 -6.56
C MET A 8 -20.42 10.72 -6.70
N LYS A 9 -21.14 9.69 -6.24
CA LYS A 9 -20.71 8.30 -6.45
C LYS A 9 -20.70 7.90 -7.92
N SER A 10 -21.65 8.42 -8.71
CA SER A 10 -21.73 8.11 -10.15
C SER A 10 -20.63 8.80 -10.95
N ILE A 11 -20.22 10.01 -10.57
CA ILE A 11 -19.20 10.78 -11.27
C ILE A 11 -17.79 10.19 -10.98
N LEU A 12 -17.55 9.73 -9.75
CA LEU A 12 -16.26 9.10 -9.40
C LEU A 12 -16.06 7.77 -10.13
N PHE A 13 -17.14 7.02 -10.40
CA PHE A 13 -17.08 5.74 -11.11
C PHE A 13 -16.81 5.90 -12.62
N VAL A 14 -17.24 7.00 -13.22
CA VAL A 14 -17.05 7.27 -14.66
C VAL A 14 -15.62 7.76 -14.96
N LEU A 15 -14.94 8.40 -14.01
CA LEU A 15 -13.57 8.89 -14.20
C LEU A 15 -12.51 7.77 -14.18
N PHE A 16 -12.84 6.58 -13.66
CA PHE A 16 -11.92 5.43 -13.59
C PHE A 16 -11.89 4.56 -14.86
N LEU A 17 -12.80 4.78 -15.81
CA LEU A 17 -12.96 3.94 -17.01
C LEU A 17 -12.27 4.46 -18.28
N SER A 18 -11.56 5.59 -18.24
CA SER A 18 -11.03 6.23 -19.45
C SER A 18 -9.50 6.25 -19.61
N PHE A 19 -8.74 5.42 -18.88
CA PHE A 19 -7.31 5.23 -19.18
C PHE A 19 -7.04 3.85 -19.77
N GLY A 20 -7.42 3.72 -21.05
CA GLY A 20 -7.04 2.60 -21.91
C GLY A 20 -5.69 2.85 -22.58
N MET A 21 -4.83 1.87 -22.46
CA MET A 21 -3.83 1.38 -23.41
C MET A 21 -2.92 2.40 -24.11
N ILE A 22 -1.66 2.47 -23.68
CA ILE A 22 -0.53 2.69 -24.58
C ILE A 22 0.44 1.54 -24.38
N SER A 23 0.40 0.59 -25.32
CA SER A 23 1.40 -0.45 -25.53
C SER A 23 2.61 0.17 -26.22
N CYS A 24 3.78 0.01 -25.64
CA CYS A 24 5.04 0.21 -26.36
C CYS A 24 5.88 -1.03 -26.18
N GLU A 25 5.91 -1.82 -27.27
CA GLU A 25 6.76 -2.98 -27.49
C GLU A 25 8.19 -2.48 -27.75
N LYS A 26 9.19 -3.04 -27.10
CA LYS A 26 10.57 -3.05 -27.56
C LYS A 26 11.22 -4.38 -27.28
N GLU A 27 11.71 -4.94 -28.39
CA GLU A 27 12.37 -6.24 -28.49
C GLU A 27 13.72 -6.28 -27.81
N ASP A 28 14.06 -7.50 -27.36
CA ASP A 28 15.31 -7.94 -26.72
C ASP A 28 16.47 -8.08 -27.70
N PRO A 29 17.69 -8.23 -27.18
CA PRO A 29 18.49 -9.36 -27.69
C PRO A 29 18.95 -10.33 -26.58
N VAL A 30 18.77 -11.59 -26.91
CA VAL A 30 19.22 -12.80 -26.29
C VAL A 30 20.73 -12.76 -25.96
N SER A 31 21.08 -13.16 -24.74
CA SER A 31 22.42 -13.65 -24.42
C SER A 31 22.33 -14.91 -23.58
N THR A 32 22.74 -15.98 -24.22
CA THR A 32 22.88 -17.34 -23.69
C THR A 32 24.19 -17.44 -22.90
N SER A 33 24.16 -17.95 -21.67
CA SER A 33 25.29 -18.70 -21.14
C SER A 33 24.86 -19.67 -20.03
N PRO A 34 25.36 -20.91 -20.04
CA PRO A 34 24.95 -21.96 -19.11
C PRO A 34 25.90 -22.05 -17.92
N GLY A 35 25.39 -22.34 -16.74
CA GLY A 35 26.25 -22.62 -15.61
C GLY A 35 25.60 -22.91 -14.29
N THR A 36 25.54 -24.18 -13.96
CA THR A 36 25.74 -24.79 -12.64
C THR A 36 24.56 -24.81 -11.67
N ARG A 37 23.95 -26.00 -11.61
CA ARG A 37 23.15 -26.48 -10.49
C ARG A 37 23.97 -26.45 -9.21
N GLN A 38 23.49 -25.77 -8.20
CA GLN A 38 23.83 -26.03 -6.82
C GLN A 38 22.50 -26.24 -6.06
N THR A 39 22.25 -27.50 -5.72
CA THR A 39 21.22 -27.96 -4.81
C THR A 39 21.68 -27.60 -3.41
N ASP A 40 21.09 -26.59 -2.80
CA ASP A 40 21.19 -26.38 -1.37
C ASP A 40 19.82 -26.70 -0.74
N ASN A 41 19.81 -27.84 -0.03
CA ASN A 41 18.71 -28.23 0.83
C ASN A 41 18.77 -27.36 2.08
N THR A 42 18.00 -26.30 2.09
CA THR A 42 17.70 -25.56 3.32
C THR A 42 16.30 -25.96 3.78
N ASP A 43 16.28 -26.60 4.94
CA ASP A 43 15.11 -26.92 5.75
C ASP A 43 14.17 -25.69 5.87
N PRO A 44 12.85 -25.80 5.65
CA PRO A 44 11.94 -24.67 5.81
C PRO A 44 11.81 -24.32 7.29
N THR A 45 12.62 -23.37 7.73
CA THR A 45 12.49 -22.74 9.03
C THR A 45 11.16 -21.98 9.05
N ASP A 46 10.33 -22.31 10.03
CA ASP A 46 9.04 -21.66 10.29
C ASP A 46 9.23 -20.13 10.33
N PRO A 47 8.53 -19.33 9.51
CA PRO A 47 8.78 -17.88 9.43
C PRO A 47 8.42 -17.21 10.76
N ASP A 48 9.38 -16.43 11.27
CA ASP A 48 9.18 -15.56 12.43
C ASP A 48 7.96 -14.65 12.16
N PRO A 49 6.95 -14.58 13.07
CA PRO A 49 5.77 -13.76 12.88
C PRO A 49 6.02 -12.25 12.78
N THR A 50 7.25 -11.81 12.92
CA THR A 50 7.70 -10.42 12.72
C THR A 50 8.29 -10.13 11.33
N ASP A 51 8.57 -11.16 10.53
CA ASP A 51 9.05 -10.94 9.16
C ASP A 51 7.92 -10.43 8.26
N PRO A 52 8.18 -9.41 7.42
CA PRO A 52 7.22 -8.97 6.42
C PRO A 52 6.93 -10.13 5.48
N VAL A 53 5.67 -10.61 5.48
CA VAL A 53 5.25 -11.66 4.56
C VAL A 53 5.38 -11.13 3.13
N VAL A 54 6.48 -11.48 2.47
CA VAL A 54 6.69 -11.19 1.05
C VAL A 54 5.75 -12.09 0.26
N ARG A 55 4.57 -11.57 -0.06
CA ARG A 55 3.68 -12.24 -1.02
C ARG A 55 4.27 -12.04 -2.41
N SER A 56 4.78 -13.10 -3.00
CA SER A 56 5.39 -13.10 -4.33
C SER A 56 4.41 -12.76 -5.47
N ASP A 57 3.12 -12.70 -5.18
CA ASP A 57 2.01 -12.45 -6.10
C ASP A 57 1.41 -11.04 -6.01
N ASN A 58 2.02 -10.12 -5.24
CA ASN A 58 1.52 -8.76 -5.12
C ASN A 58 1.74 -7.96 -6.42
N GLU A 59 0.67 -7.75 -7.16
CA GLU A 59 0.69 -7.02 -8.43
C GLU A 59 0.81 -5.50 -8.22
N GLN A 60 0.14 -4.99 -7.18
CA GLN A 60 0.10 -3.56 -6.93
C GLN A 60 0.00 -3.24 -5.44
N THR A 61 0.81 -2.30 -4.99
CA THR A 61 0.65 -1.65 -3.69
C THR A 61 0.05 -0.26 -3.88
N VAL A 62 -1.12 -0.03 -3.29
CA VAL A 62 -1.73 1.29 -3.16
C VAL A 62 -1.28 1.88 -1.83
N PHE A 63 -0.63 3.02 -1.87
CA PHE A 63 -0.10 3.70 -0.70
C PHE A 63 -0.80 5.05 -0.49
N MET A 64 -1.56 5.17 0.61
CA MET A 64 -2.16 6.43 1.03
C MET A 64 -1.24 7.14 2.03
N TYR A 65 -0.87 8.38 1.71
CA TYR A 65 0.06 9.17 2.49
C TYR A 65 -0.65 10.35 3.18
N LEU A 66 -0.82 10.26 4.51
CA LEU A 66 -1.57 11.20 5.34
C LEU A 66 -0.65 11.87 6.37
N PRO A 67 0.22 12.81 5.95
CA PRO A 67 1.29 13.37 6.81
C PRO A 67 0.82 14.50 7.73
N TRP A 68 -0.45 14.86 7.70
CA TRP A 68 -1.02 15.98 8.47
C TRP A 68 -1.60 15.50 9.79
N SER A 69 -1.39 16.21 10.88
CA SER A 69 -1.77 15.75 12.22
C SER A 69 -2.55 16.78 13.06
N THR A 70 -3.19 17.75 12.41
CA THR A 70 -3.94 18.81 13.10
C THR A 70 -5.43 18.74 12.72
N ASP A 71 -5.94 19.75 12.04
CA ASP A 71 -7.35 19.92 11.66
C ASP A 71 -7.86 18.87 10.65
N LEU A 72 -6.98 18.21 9.89
CA LEU A 72 -7.37 17.17 8.92
C LEU A 72 -7.44 15.76 9.51
N THR A 73 -7.02 15.55 10.74
CA THR A 73 -6.93 14.20 11.34
C THR A 73 -8.28 13.47 11.36
N SER A 74 -9.38 14.19 11.64
CA SER A 74 -10.72 13.60 11.62
C SER A 74 -11.14 13.12 10.22
N PHE A 75 -10.74 13.84 9.18
CA PHE A 75 -11.00 13.45 7.78
C PHE A 75 -10.17 12.22 7.39
N PHE A 76 -8.95 12.10 7.90
CA PHE A 76 -8.12 10.93 7.66
C PHE A 76 -8.72 9.66 8.27
N TYR A 77 -9.26 9.74 9.49
CA TYR A 77 -10.01 8.62 10.08
C TYR A 77 -11.23 8.24 9.25
N GLN A 78 -11.93 9.23 8.68
CA GLN A 78 -13.05 8.96 7.79
C GLN A 78 -12.59 8.28 6.50
N ASN A 79 -11.50 8.74 5.88
CA ASN A 79 -10.94 8.12 4.68
C ASN A 79 -10.54 6.66 4.93
N ILE A 80 -9.94 6.37 6.09
CA ILE A 80 -9.59 4.99 6.49
C ILE A 80 -10.86 4.17 6.70
N ALA A 81 -11.91 4.72 7.32
CA ALA A 81 -13.18 4.03 7.51
C ALA A 81 -13.85 3.71 6.17
N ASP A 82 -13.82 4.63 5.22
CA ASP A 82 -14.36 4.43 3.87
C ASP A 82 -13.57 3.35 3.11
N LEU A 83 -12.24 3.35 3.17
CA LEU A 83 -11.41 2.30 2.62
C LEU A 83 -11.73 0.94 3.24
N LYS A 84 -11.85 0.85 4.56
CA LYS A 84 -12.22 -0.39 5.26
C LYS A 84 -13.60 -0.89 4.84
N SER A 85 -14.55 0.01 4.62
CA SER A 85 -15.88 -0.35 4.12
C SER A 85 -15.83 -1.01 2.74
N ILE A 86 -14.95 -0.51 1.86
CA ILE A 86 -14.75 -1.06 0.52
C ILE A 86 -13.99 -2.38 0.58
N ILE A 87 -12.88 -2.44 1.32
CA ILE A 87 -12.08 -3.65 1.50
C ILE A 87 -12.90 -4.78 2.14
N GLY A 88 -13.80 -4.44 3.06
CA GLY A 88 -14.73 -5.38 3.67
C GLY A 88 -15.66 -6.13 2.69
N GLN A 89 -15.76 -5.66 1.45
CA GLN A 89 -16.48 -6.33 0.37
C GLN A 89 -15.62 -7.38 -0.35
N ASN A 90 -14.43 -7.69 0.14
CA ASN A 90 -13.49 -8.68 -0.40
C ASN A 90 -13.08 -8.38 -1.86
N ILE A 91 -12.81 -7.13 -2.15
CA ILE A 91 -12.45 -6.70 -3.51
C ILE A 91 -10.95 -6.85 -3.84
N LEU A 92 -10.09 -6.91 -2.81
CA LEU A 92 -8.65 -7.07 -2.99
C LEU A 92 -8.34 -8.51 -3.41
N LYS A 93 -7.57 -8.67 -4.49
CA LYS A 93 -7.09 -9.97 -4.99
C LYS A 93 -5.59 -10.07 -4.81
N ASN A 94 -4.85 -9.42 -5.69
CA ASN A 94 -3.39 -9.38 -5.71
C ASN A 94 -2.88 -7.96 -5.43
N GLU A 95 -3.70 -7.14 -4.79
CA GLU A 95 -3.35 -5.78 -4.37
C GLU A 95 -3.21 -5.71 -2.85
N ARG A 96 -2.31 -4.84 -2.40
CA ARG A 96 -2.17 -4.47 -1.00
C ARG A 96 -2.41 -2.99 -0.80
N VAL A 97 -3.00 -2.63 0.32
CA VAL A 97 -3.31 -1.24 0.68
C VAL A 97 -2.55 -0.89 1.94
N LEU A 98 -1.62 0.05 1.82
CA LEU A 98 -0.87 0.61 2.93
C LEU A 98 -1.29 2.05 3.18
N VAL A 99 -1.36 2.43 4.45
CA VAL A 99 -1.71 3.79 4.87
C VAL A 99 -0.67 4.28 5.87
N PHE A 100 0.03 5.36 5.53
CA PHE A 100 0.83 6.12 6.48
C PHE A 100 -0.03 7.24 7.04
N MET A 101 -0.22 7.26 8.35
CA MET A 101 -1.04 8.26 9.01
C MET A 101 -0.30 8.90 10.19
N CYS A 102 -0.17 10.23 10.17
CA CYS A 102 0.25 11.01 11.32
C CYS A 102 -0.89 11.14 12.33
N THR A 103 -0.58 10.86 13.59
CA THR A 103 -1.51 11.06 14.71
C THR A 103 -1.14 12.29 15.54
N THR A 104 0.12 12.70 15.53
CA THR A 104 0.63 13.95 16.09
C THR A 104 1.73 14.50 15.17
N ALA A 105 2.22 15.69 15.45
CA ALA A 105 3.33 16.30 14.68
C ALA A 105 4.60 15.43 14.64
N THR A 106 4.79 14.52 15.60
CA THR A 106 6.00 13.68 15.71
C THR A 106 5.72 12.18 15.69
N LYS A 107 4.46 11.76 15.65
CA LYS A 107 4.08 10.35 15.68
C LYS A 107 3.25 9.99 14.48
N ALA A 108 3.63 8.91 13.82
CA ALA A 108 2.87 8.31 12.72
C ALA A 108 2.92 6.78 12.80
N THR A 109 2.04 6.14 12.06
CA THR A 109 2.01 4.69 11.93
C THR A 109 1.76 4.32 10.47
N LEU A 110 2.51 3.36 9.97
CA LEU A 110 2.24 2.67 8.72
C LEU A 110 1.34 1.48 9.03
N TYR A 111 0.17 1.45 8.40
CA TYR A 111 -0.82 0.37 8.52
C TYR A 111 -0.95 -0.39 7.21
N GLU A 112 -1.28 -1.67 7.31
CA GLU A 112 -1.88 -2.43 6.22
C GLU A 112 -3.38 -2.54 6.46
N LEU A 113 -4.17 -2.34 5.41
CA LEU A 113 -5.59 -2.64 5.37
C LEU A 113 -5.79 -3.88 4.52
N SER A 114 -6.35 -4.94 5.09
CA SER A 114 -6.58 -6.22 4.43
C SER A 114 -8.00 -6.74 4.69
N TYR A 115 -8.41 -7.76 3.92
CA TYR A 115 -9.63 -8.50 4.20
C TYR A 115 -9.26 -9.84 4.83
N GLU A 116 -9.75 -10.10 6.04
CA GLU A 116 -9.48 -11.32 6.78
C GLU A 116 -10.75 -11.80 7.50
N LYS A 117 -11.02 -13.09 7.41
CA LYS A 117 -12.14 -13.75 8.14
C LYS A 117 -13.49 -13.04 8.01
N GLY A 118 -13.78 -12.49 6.83
CA GLY A 118 -15.08 -11.86 6.58
C GLY A 118 -15.15 -10.35 6.88
N ALA A 119 -14.04 -9.72 7.25
CA ALA A 119 -14.01 -8.31 7.61
C ALA A 119 -12.74 -7.60 7.12
N ALA A 120 -12.81 -6.26 7.02
CA ALA A 120 -11.62 -5.44 6.83
C ALA A 120 -10.83 -5.34 8.15
N VAL A 121 -9.55 -5.65 8.08
CA VAL A 121 -8.61 -5.59 9.20
C VAL A 121 -7.62 -4.45 8.97
N GLN A 122 -7.22 -3.79 10.04
CA GLN A 122 -6.17 -2.77 10.06
C GLN A 122 -5.05 -3.25 10.96
N LYS A 123 -3.89 -3.53 10.37
CA LYS A 123 -2.70 -4.01 11.07
C LYS A 123 -1.62 -2.93 11.07
N ALA A 124 -1.07 -2.58 12.25
CA ALA A 124 0.10 -1.73 12.32
C ALA A 124 1.35 -2.52 11.89
N LEU A 125 2.09 -1.98 10.93
CA LEU A 125 3.34 -2.54 10.44
C LEU A 125 4.54 -1.87 11.08
N LYS A 126 4.52 -0.53 11.21
CA LYS A 126 5.62 0.24 11.76
C LYS A 126 5.12 1.52 12.42
N SER A 127 5.71 1.85 13.59
CA SER A 127 5.49 3.12 14.26
C SER A 127 6.69 4.04 14.07
N TYR A 128 6.43 5.34 13.91
CA TYR A 128 7.45 6.37 13.72
C TYR A 128 7.36 7.39 14.84
N ASN A 129 8.53 7.73 15.40
CA ASN A 129 8.70 8.78 16.38
C ASN A 129 9.86 9.66 15.92
N TYR A 130 9.55 10.83 15.40
CA TYR A 130 10.56 11.79 15.02
C TYR A 130 10.63 12.93 16.04
N PRO A 131 11.82 13.38 16.43
CA PRO A 131 11.99 14.51 17.34
C PRO A 131 11.50 15.82 16.73
N THR A 132 11.42 15.89 15.39
CA THR A 132 10.89 17.01 14.61
C THR A 132 9.98 16.47 13.52
N PRO A 133 8.99 17.24 13.04
CA PRO A 133 8.13 16.79 11.93
C PRO A 133 8.94 16.66 10.64
N SER A 134 9.42 15.46 10.36
CA SER A 134 10.22 15.15 9.15
C SER A 134 9.42 14.42 8.07
N TYR A 135 8.14 14.15 8.30
CA TYR A 135 7.32 13.35 7.38
C TYR A 135 7.12 14.01 6.02
N THR A 136 7.30 15.31 5.91
CA THR A 136 7.14 16.11 4.69
C THR A 136 8.47 16.52 4.06
N THR A 137 9.61 16.12 4.63
CA THR A 137 10.93 16.36 4.01
C THR A 137 11.25 15.28 3.00
N ALA A 138 12.15 15.57 2.07
CA ALA A 138 12.57 14.59 1.06
C ALA A 138 13.14 13.32 1.70
N GLU A 139 13.95 13.45 2.74
CA GLU A 139 14.54 12.33 3.49
C GLU A 139 13.46 11.51 4.21
N GLY A 140 12.51 12.20 4.86
CA GLY A 140 11.41 11.54 5.57
C GLY A 140 10.49 10.77 4.63
N ILE A 141 10.09 11.37 3.50
CA ILE A 141 9.27 10.71 2.48
C ILE A 141 10.02 9.52 1.89
N THR A 142 11.31 9.67 1.54
CA THR A 142 12.13 8.58 1.01
C THR A 142 12.22 7.41 1.98
N SER A 143 12.43 7.69 3.27
CA SER A 143 12.45 6.66 4.31
C SER A 143 11.12 5.90 4.39
N ILE A 144 9.99 6.61 4.34
CA ILE A 144 8.66 6.00 4.38
C ILE A 144 8.40 5.15 3.13
N LEU A 145 8.79 5.63 1.94
CA LEU A 145 8.64 4.87 0.69
C LEU A 145 9.50 3.60 0.67
N ASN A 146 10.71 3.63 1.24
CA ASN A 146 11.54 2.44 1.42
C ASN A 146 10.88 1.43 2.36
N ASP A 147 10.24 1.90 3.43
CA ASP A 147 9.46 1.04 4.31
C ASP A 147 8.25 0.42 3.57
N VAL A 148 7.53 1.21 2.76
CA VAL A 148 6.43 0.70 1.93
C VAL A 148 6.91 -0.39 1.00
N GLN A 149 8.05 -0.21 0.33
CA GLN A 149 8.64 -1.24 -0.53
C GLN A 149 9.07 -2.48 0.25
N THR A 150 9.59 -2.31 1.46
CA THR A 150 10.02 -3.41 2.32
C THR A 150 8.83 -4.23 2.81
N TYR A 151 7.77 -3.58 3.33
CA TYR A 151 6.60 -4.27 3.87
C TYR A 151 5.63 -4.77 2.80
N SER A 152 5.65 -4.17 1.62
CA SER A 152 4.73 -4.51 0.53
C SER A 152 5.42 -4.41 -0.83
N PRO A 153 6.40 -5.29 -1.11
CA PRO A 153 6.99 -5.37 -2.44
C PRO A 153 5.92 -5.71 -3.47
N ALA A 154 5.94 -5.03 -4.60
CA ALA A 154 4.96 -5.17 -5.67
C ALA A 154 5.57 -4.85 -7.03
N LYS A 155 4.91 -5.31 -8.10
CA LYS A 155 5.30 -4.95 -9.46
C LYS A 155 5.01 -3.49 -9.79
N ARG A 156 3.99 -2.91 -9.14
CA ARG A 156 3.56 -1.51 -9.35
C ARG A 156 3.20 -0.85 -8.03
N TYR A 157 3.39 0.47 -7.98
CA TYR A 157 3.00 1.29 -6.84
C TYR A 157 2.12 2.44 -7.31
N ALA A 158 1.05 2.71 -6.57
CA ALA A 158 0.24 3.91 -6.69
C ALA A 158 0.26 4.66 -5.36
N MET A 159 0.52 5.97 -5.40
CA MET A 159 0.50 6.84 -4.22
C MET A 159 -0.66 7.83 -4.33
N ILE A 160 -1.38 8.03 -3.22
CA ILE A 160 -2.50 8.95 -3.07
C ILE A 160 -2.17 9.94 -1.94
#